data_7d36710820025bf99522db4f2280d4cf
#
_entry.id   7d36710820025bf99522db4f2280d4cf
#
_cell.length_a   1.000
_cell.length_b   1.000
_cell.length_c   1.000
_cell.angle_alpha   90.00
_cell.angle_beta   90.00
_cell.angle_gamma   90.00
#
_symmetry.space_group_name_H-M   'P 1'
#
loop_
_entity.id
_entity.type
_entity.pdbx_description
1 polymer ?
#
loop_
_entity_poly.entity_id
_entity_poly.type
_entity_poly.pdbx_seq_one_letter_code
_entity_poly.pdbx_strand_id
1 'polypeptide(L)'
;MKLSFYGADQCVTGSCHCLEVGGKRILVDCGLQQGRDEVDNEALPFAAGSIDVVLITHAHIDHSGRVPMLIKQGFQGRIVTTRLTADLLDIMLMDSAHIQESDAEWKNRKAERSGAPKVEPLYTIEDAQRVREFVTTCEYGQTVPLCEGVTVEFVDAGHLLGSASIIVHATEDGVTKNLVFSGDLGNIKQPIIRDPTYLDGADYVVMESTYGDRNHTEVWSYTDDLARIIDETIGRGGNVVIPSFAVGRTQELLYFIREIKDAGLVKSNPDFPVYIDSPLAKKATTIFTGDLRGYLDKEALELVQDGTHMFNFTNLRMTETSEESKLLNMDSTPKVIISASGMCDAGRIRHHLKHNLWRKESSVVFVGYQGEGTLGRTLLEGAKSVKLFGEEIAVNAQIVNFKGLSSHADRDHLLAWIQNFKAPKPQHVFVVHGDREVAPFFAQSITNLGFTAHAPQYTEVYDLIADKVLEPGYLPERKTKSAVTGVRTSSAYERLVAVGNMLMESIKRSKGRDNKSLARFADQLRQLLEKWEA
;
A
#
# COMPACT_ATOMS: atom_id res chain seq x y z
N MET A 1 7.71 25.81 10.54
CA MET A 1 7.60 24.43 10.00
C MET A 1 6.27 23.82 10.40
N LYS A 2 5.54 23.19 9.45
CA LYS A 2 4.25 22.55 9.75
C LYS A 2 4.21 21.15 9.16
N LEU A 3 3.56 20.23 9.86
CA LEU A 3 3.27 18.89 9.38
C LEU A 3 1.76 18.71 9.29
N SER A 4 1.27 18.30 8.12
CA SER A 4 -0.15 18.07 7.85
C SER A 4 -0.39 16.61 7.46
N PHE A 5 -1.50 16.06 7.92
CA PHE A 5 -1.87 14.65 7.69
C PHE A 5 -3.05 14.57 6.72
N TYR A 6 -2.86 13.93 5.57
CA TYR A 6 -3.81 13.87 4.47
C TYR A 6 -4.18 12.45 4.04
N GLY A 7 -3.86 11.48 4.90
CA GLY A 7 -4.20 10.09 4.69
C GLY A 7 -3.39 9.13 5.54
N ALA A 8 -3.85 7.90 5.63
CA ALA A 8 -3.44 6.89 6.62
C ALA A 8 -3.64 7.35 8.07
N ASP A 9 -4.56 8.28 8.30
CA ASP A 9 -4.89 8.85 9.59
C ASP A 9 -6.00 8.01 10.22
N GLN A 10 -5.62 7.10 11.13
CA GLN A 10 -6.49 6.08 11.72
C GLN A 10 -7.17 5.17 10.65
N CYS A 11 -6.42 4.86 9.59
CA CYS A 11 -6.73 3.86 8.57
C CYS A 11 -5.43 3.31 7.99
N VAL A 12 -5.49 2.14 7.37
CA VAL A 12 -4.31 1.40 6.86
C VAL A 12 -4.03 1.64 5.38
N THR A 13 -4.61 2.68 4.76
CA THR A 13 -4.38 2.98 3.33
C THR A 13 -4.39 4.48 3.06
N GLY A 14 -3.79 4.87 1.94
CA GLY A 14 -3.82 6.23 1.44
C GLY A 14 -2.80 7.15 2.10
N SER A 15 -1.63 6.63 2.52
CA SER A 15 -0.57 7.41 3.18
C SER A 15 -0.22 8.67 2.41
N CYS A 16 -0.31 9.83 3.09
CA CYS A 16 -0.01 11.13 2.50
C CYS A 16 0.20 12.18 3.60
N HIS A 17 1.44 12.61 3.80
CA HIS A 17 1.80 13.59 4.80
C HIS A 17 2.52 14.76 4.14
N CYS A 18 2.29 16.00 4.60
CA CYS A 18 2.87 17.19 4.00
C CYS A 18 3.68 17.97 5.04
N LEU A 19 4.99 18.09 4.78
CA LEU A 19 5.88 18.98 5.51
C LEU A 19 5.97 20.33 4.79
N GLU A 20 5.65 21.42 5.49
CA GLU A 20 5.85 22.78 5.02
C GLU A 20 7.03 23.40 5.75
N VAL A 21 8.07 23.80 5.00
CA VAL A 21 9.31 24.39 5.52
C VAL A 21 9.91 25.35 4.50
N GLY A 22 10.33 26.55 4.95
CA GLY A 22 10.93 27.56 4.07
C GLY A 22 10.06 27.95 2.87
N GLY A 23 8.74 27.92 3.01
CA GLY A 23 7.79 28.17 1.93
C GLY A 23 7.67 27.05 0.91
N LYS A 24 8.33 25.92 1.13
CA LYS A 24 8.27 24.70 0.31
C LYS A 24 7.33 23.68 0.91
N ARG A 25 6.66 22.91 0.05
CA ARG A 25 5.74 21.83 0.42
C ARG A 25 6.28 20.50 -0.08
N ILE A 26 6.58 19.61 0.86
CA ILE A 26 7.17 18.31 0.61
C ILE A 26 6.15 17.26 1.05
N LEU A 27 5.67 16.43 0.12
CA LEU A 27 4.85 15.27 0.46
C LEU A 27 5.74 14.09 0.81
N VAL A 28 5.34 13.35 1.82
CA VAL A 28 5.81 11.99 2.08
C VAL A 28 4.66 11.05 1.78
N ASP A 29 4.84 10.27 0.73
CA ASP A 29 3.83 9.44 0.08
C ASP A 29 2.65 10.21 -0.55
N CYS A 30 1.95 9.56 -1.46
CA CYS A 30 0.72 10.02 -2.09
C CYS A 30 -0.11 8.78 -2.49
N GLY A 31 -0.63 8.10 -1.49
CA GLY A 31 -1.23 6.80 -1.60
C GLY A 31 -2.70 6.81 -1.99
N LEU A 32 -3.14 5.71 -2.60
CA LEU A 32 -4.54 5.45 -2.91
C LEU A 32 -5.24 4.84 -1.70
N GLN A 33 -6.41 5.36 -1.35
CA GLN A 33 -7.25 4.72 -0.33
C GLN A 33 -7.93 3.48 -0.89
N GLN A 34 -7.99 2.42 -0.10
CA GLN A 34 -8.54 1.14 -0.52
C GLN A 34 -9.45 0.54 0.57
N GLY A 35 -10.36 -0.34 0.16
CA GLY A 35 -11.19 -1.12 1.08
C GLY A 35 -12.31 -0.32 1.75
N ARG A 36 -12.51 -0.54 3.06
CA ARG A 36 -13.57 0.10 3.85
C ARG A 36 -13.30 1.56 4.18
N ASP A 37 -12.04 1.92 4.23
CA ASP A 37 -11.59 3.26 4.61
C ASP A 37 -11.54 4.21 3.41
N GLU A 38 -11.93 3.73 2.22
CA GLU A 38 -12.05 4.56 1.04
C GLU A 38 -13.12 5.63 1.26
N VAL A 39 -12.66 6.87 1.46
CA VAL A 39 -13.52 8.04 1.62
C VAL A 39 -13.70 8.72 0.26
N ASP A 40 -12.60 9.18 -0.32
CA ASP A 40 -12.58 9.84 -1.62
C ASP A 40 -11.17 9.78 -2.24
N ASN A 41 -11.07 9.14 -3.40
CA ASN A 41 -9.83 9.14 -4.18
C ASN A 41 -9.87 10.15 -5.34
N GLU A 42 -11.03 10.75 -5.62
CA GLU A 42 -11.22 11.64 -6.79
C GLU A 42 -10.62 13.03 -6.56
N ALA A 43 -10.46 13.45 -5.29
CA ALA A 43 -9.93 14.76 -4.94
C ALA A 43 -8.64 14.67 -4.10
N LEU A 44 -7.69 15.55 -4.41
CA LEU A 44 -6.55 15.81 -3.53
C LEU A 44 -6.95 16.91 -2.53
N PRO A 45 -6.57 16.80 -1.24
CA PRO A 45 -6.90 17.83 -0.24
C PRO A 45 -6.08 19.12 -0.39
N PHE A 46 -5.28 19.21 -1.46
CA PHE A 46 -4.42 20.35 -1.80
C PHE A 46 -4.32 20.50 -3.32
N ALA A 47 -3.86 21.68 -3.77
CA ALA A 47 -3.57 21.90 -5.20
C ALA A 47 -2.27 21.18 -5.59
N ALA A 48 -2.31 20.29 -6.60
CA ALA A 48 -1.16 19.52 -7.04
C ALA A 48 0.06 20.40 -7.42
N GLY A 49 -0.18 21.50 -8.11
CA GLY A 49 0.87 22.46 -8.48
C GLY A 49 1.50 23.25 -7.31
N SER A 50 0.98 23.09 -6.07
CA SER A 50 1.57 23.69 -4.88
C SER A 50 2.60 22.80 -4.20
N ILE A 51 2.81 21.58 -4.68
CA ILE A 51 3.77 20.62 -4.13
C ILE A 51 5.09 20.77 -4.87
N ASP A 52 6.17 20.94 -4.13
CA ASP A 52 7.53 21.11 -4.68
C ASP A 52 8.26 19.76 -4.83
N VAL A 53 8.07 18.85 -3.87
CA VAL A 53 8.74 17.54 -3.84
C VAL A 53 7.79 16.48 -3.31
N VAL A 54 7.89 15.27 -3.84
CA VAL A 54 7.27 14.06 -3.28
C VAL A 54 8.38 13.08 -2.91
N LEU A 55 8.36 12.58 -1.70
CA LEU A 55 9.22 11.51 -1.21
C LEU A 55 8.38 10.24 -1.16
N ILE A 56 8.83 9.16 -1.76
CA ILE A 56 8.11 7.88 -1.73
C ILE A 56 8.89 6.89 -0.89
N THR A 57 8.25 6.40 0.17
CA THR A 57 8.83 5.42 1.09
C THR A 57 8.99 4.06 0.43
N HIS A 58 7.97 3.59 -0.28
CA HIS A 58 7.98 2.34 -1.02
C HIS A 58 6.86 2.28 -2.09
N ALA A 59 6.85 1.22 -2.88
CA ALA A 59 6.05 1.19 -4.11
C ALA A 59 4.60 0.71 -3.94
N HIS A 60 4.14 0.31 -2.75
CA HIS A 60 2.75 -0.11 -2.58
C HIS A 60 1.77 0.99 -2.96
N ILE A 61 0.61 0.59 -3.48
CA ILE A 61 -0.39 1.50 -4.05
C ILE A 61 -1.01 2.43 -3.00
N ASP A 62 -1.11 2.01 -1.77
CA ASP A 62 -1.56 2.82 -0.63
C ASP A 62 -0.52 3.86 -0.16
N HIS A 63 0.70 3.85 -0.73
CA HIS A 63 1.75 4.88 -0.57
C HIS A 63 2.05 5.66 -1.84
N SER A 64 1.77 5.12 -3.01
CA SER A 64 2.15 5.72 -4.30
C SER A 64 0.99 5.93 -5.29
N GLY A 65 -0.14 5.29 -5.05
CA GLY A 65 -1.19 5.10 -6.05
C GLY A 65 -1.91 6.37 -6.54
N ARG A 66 -1.76 7.53 -5.89
CA ARG A 66 -2.26 8.83 -6.38
C ARG A 66 -1.18 9.70 -7.03
N VAL A 67 0.06 9.24 -7.14
CA VAL A 67 1.13 9.98 -7.82
C VAL A 67 0.81 10.28 -9.29
N PRO A 68 0.26 9.35 -10.11
CA PRO A 68 -0.15 9.68 -11.47
C PRO A 68 -1.23 10.76 -11.54
N MET A 69 -2.18 10.72 -10.59
CA MET A 69 -3.22 11.75 -10.46
C MET A 69 -2.64 13.12 -10.09
N LEU A 70 -1.64 13.17 -9.23
CA LEU A 70 -0.92 14.39 -8.87
C LEU A 70 -0.30 15.04 -10.11
N ILE A 71 0.35 14.25 -10.99
CA ILE A 71 0.94 14.70 -12.26
C ILE A 71 -0.14 15.19 -13.22
N LYS A 72 -1.21 14.40 -13.41
CA LYS A 72 -2.38 14.78 -14.22
C LYS A 72 -2.97 16.12 -13.79
N GLN A 73 -2.96 16.44 -12.49
CA GLN A 73 -3.49 17.68 -11.92
C GLN A 73 -2.47 18.84 -11.86
N GLY A 74 -1.29 18.70 -12.49
CA GLY A 74 -0.37 19.81 -12.71
C GLY A 74 0.81 19.89 -11.74
N PHE A 75 1.20 18.81 -11.08
CA PHE A 75 2.47 18.71 -10.37
C PHE A 75 3.65 18.94 -11.33
N GLN A 76 4.60 19.77 -10.92
CA GLN A 76 5.80 20.14 -11.69
C GLN A 76 7.10 19.95 -10.89
N GLY A 77 6.98 19.43 -9.68
CA GLY A 77 8.13 19.19 -8.81
C GLY A 77 8.92 17.94 -9.19
N ARG A 78 9.65 17.39 -8.23
CA ARG A 78 10.37 16.12 -8.40
C ARG A 78 9.90 15.07 -7.39
N ILE A 79 10.04 13.82 -7.76
CA ILE A 79 9.77 12.66 -6.91
C ILE A 79 11.12 12.05 -6.54
N VAL A 80 11.37 11.84 -5.25
CA VAL A 80 12.62 11.22 -4.76
C VAL A 80 12.29 9.91 -4.06
N THR A 81 12.99 8.86 -4.42
CA THR A 81 12.84 7.53 -3.83
C THR A 81 14.09 6.68 -4.06
N THR A 82 14.16 5.50 -3.46
CA THR A 82 15.24 4.55 -3.73
C THR A 82 15.17 4.01 -5.16
N ARG A 83 16.30 3.55 -5.69
CA ARG A 83 16.38 3.01 -7.06
C ARG A 83 15.40 1.85 -7.28
N LEU A 84 15.35 0.89 -6.36
CA LEU A 84 14.48 -0.29 -6.54
C LEU A 84 12.99 0.03 -6.29
N THR A 85 12.68 0.99 -5.42
CA THR A 85 11.31 1.51 -5.33
C THR A 85 10.88 2.15 -6.65
N ALA A 86 11.75 2.92 -7.30
CA ALA A 86 11.42 3.52 -8.60
C ALA A 86 11.13 2.45 -9.68
N ASP A 87 11.90 1.37 -9.73
CA ASP A 87 11.68 0.28 -10.68
C ASP A 87 10.36 -0.46 -10.39
N LEU A 88 10.02 -0.66 -9.12
CA LEU A 88 8.72 -1.25 -8.73
C LEU A 88 7.55 -0.30 -8.99
N LEU A 89 7.72 1.01 -8.78
CA LEU A 89 6.69 2.01 -9.09
C LEU A 89 6.25 1.94 -10.56
N ASP A 90 7.20 1.81 -11.48
CA ASP A 90 6.90 1.73 -12.92
C ASP A 90 5.91 0.61 -13.23
N ILE A 91 6.08 -0.57 -12.65
CA ILE A 91 5.20 -1.71 -12.93
C ILE A 91 3.90 -1.66 -12.14
N MET A 92 3.93 -1.16 -10.90
CA MET A 92 2.76 -1.13 -10.02
C MET A 92 1.77 -0.03 -10.41
N LEU A 93 2.25 1.16 -10.76
CA LEU A 93 1.39 2.26 -11.21
C LEU A 93 0.74 1.97 -12.56
N MET A 94 1.48 1.28 -13.46
CA MET A 94 0.92 0.82 -14.73
C MET A 94 -0.19 -0.22 -14.53
N ASP A 95 0.01 -1.18 -13.62
CA ASP A 95 -1.00 -2.20 -13.30
C ASP A 95 -2.25 -1.54 -12.66
N SER A 96 -2.04 -0.62 -11.72
CA SER A 96 -3.13 0.16 -11.09
C SER A 96 -3.91 0.97 -12.11
N ALA A 97 -3.24 1.65 -13.05
CA ALA A 97 -3.90 2.39 -14.12
C ALA A 97 -4.73 1.48 -15.03
N HIS A 98 -4.18 0.34 -15.42
CA HIS A 98 -4.89 -0.66 -16.22
C HIS A 98 -6.17 -1.18 -15.53
N ILE A 99 -6.10 -1.44 -14.23
CA ILE A 99 -7.26 -1.86 -13.43
C ILE A 99 -8.32 -0.75 -13.45
N GLN A 100 -7.94 0.51 -13.22
CA GLN A 100 -8.86 1.64 -13.19
C GLN A 100 -9.52 1.90 -14.55
N GLU A 101 -8.76 1.83 -15.65
CA GLU A 101 -9.32 1.94 -17.01
C GLU A 101 -10.32 0.81 -17.30
N SER A 102 -9.97 -0.42 -16.96
CA SER A 102 -10.83 -1.60 -17.14
C SER A 102 -12.13 -1.48 -16.32
N ASP A 103 -12.04 -0.98 -15.09
CA ASP A 103 -13.19 -0.75 -14.22
C ASP A 103 -14.09 0.36 -14.76
N ALA A 104 -13.51 1.46 -15.26
CA ALA A 104 -14.24 2.55 -15.89
C ALA A 104 -14.97 2.08 -17.17
N GLU A 105 -14.30 1.31 -18.03
CA GLU A 105 -14.92 0.71 -19.22
C GLU A 105 -16.08 -0.22 -18.86
N TRP A 106 -15.90 -1.07 -17.83
CA TRP A 106 -16.96 -1.97 -17.40
C TRP A 106 -18.17 -1.21 -16.84
N LYS A 107 -17.95 -0.16 -16.03
CA LYS A 107 -19.00 0.74 -15.52
C LYS A 107 -19.69 1.45 -16.68
N ASN A 108 -18.94 1.93 -17.68
CA ASN A 108 -19.47 2.64 -18.85
C ASN A 108 -20.33 1.75 -19.75
N ARG A 109 -19.93 0.48 -19.97
CA ARG A 109 -20.78 -0.51 -20.67
C ARG A 109 -22.11 -0.76 -19.96
N LYS A 110 -22.14 -0.69 -18.62
CA LYS A 110 -23.40 -0.75 -17.85
C LYS A 110 -24.18 0.55 -17.93
N ALA A 111 -23.49 1.69 -17.87
CA ALA A 111 -24.10 3.03 -17.96
C ALA A 111 -24.82 3.22 -19.30
N GLU A 112 -24.25 2.76 -20.41
CA GLU A 112 -24.91 2.80 -21.74
C GLU A 112 -26.26 2.11 -21.75
N ARG A 113 -26.42 1.01 -21.02
CA ARG A 113 -27.68 0.26 -20.91
C ARG A 113 -28.70 0.91 -19.97
N SER A 114 -28.24 1.68 -18.99
CA SER A 114 -29.08 2.31 -17.95
C SER A 114 -29.32 3.81 -18.18
N GLY A 115 -28.66 4.44 -19.18
CA GLY A 115 -28.69 5.89 -19.38
C GLY A 115 -27.96 6.69 -18.30
N ALA A 116 -27.08 6.03 -17.49
CA ALA A 116 -26.28 6.70 -16.47
C ALA A 116 -25.09 7.47 -17.11
N PRO A 117 -24.58 8.53 -16.45
CA PRO A 117 -23.39 9.23 -16.93
C PRO A 117 -22.15 8.31 -16.98
N LYS A 118 -21.26 8.59 -17.93
CA LYS A 118 -19.97 7.89 -18.04
C LYS A 118 -19.04 8.29 -16.89
N VAL A 119 -18.20 7.33 -16.47
CA VAL A 119 -17.18 7.51 -15.43
C VAL A 119 -15.82 7.54 -16.12
N GLU A 120 -14.95 8.41 -15.67
CA GLU A 120 -13.53 8.43 -16.08
C GLU A 120 -12.67 7.73 -15.03
N PRO A 121 -11.55 7.10 -15.42
CA PRO A 121 -10.57 6.61 -14.46
C PRO A 121 -9.89 7.79 -13.75
N LEU A 122 -9.43 7.59 -12.51
CA LEU A 122 -8.69 8.62 -11.78
C LEU A 122 -7.48 9.11 -12.59
N TYR A 123 -6.78 8.16 -13.23
CA TYR A 123 -5.69 8.40 -14.16
C TYR A 123 -5.60 7.24 -15.16
N THR A 124 -4.91 7.49 -16.25
CA THR A 124 -4.71 6.54 -17.34
C THR A 124 -3.32 5.89 -17.27
N ILE A 125 -3.11 4.88 -18.12
CA ILE A 125 -1.79 4.28 -18.33
C ILE A 125 -0.78 5.35 -18.78
N GLU A 126 -1.17 6.30 -19.62
CA GLU A 126 -0.31 7.40 -20.07
C GLU A 126 0.11 8.30 -18.89
N ASP A 127 -0.82 8.62 -17.99
CA ASP A 127 -0.51 9.39 -16.77
C ASP A 127 0.48 8.63 -15.88
N ALA A 128 0.31 7.32 -15.73
CA ALA A 128 1.22 6.48 -14.96
C ALA A 128 2.64 6.39 -15.58
N GLN A 129 2.74 6.30 -16.90
CA GLN A 129 4.03 6.28 -17.60
C GLN A 129 4.82 7.57 -17.38
N ARG A 130 4.14 8.71 -17.33
CA ARG A 130 4.78 10.02 -17.12
C ARG A 130 5.43 10.16 -15.75
N VAL A 131 5.05 9.36 -14.75
CA VAL A 131 5.66 9.42 -13.41
C VAL A 131 7.17 9.31 -13.49
N ARG A 132 7.71 8.45 -14.35
CA ARG A 132 9.15 8.24 -14.51
C ARG A 132 9.93 9.51 -14.86
N GLU A 133 9.31 10.45 -15.56
CA GLU A 133 9.93 11.71 -15.97
C GLU A 133 10.27 12.63 -14.77
N PHE A 134 9.56 12.45 -13.65
CA PHE A 134 9.72 13.24 -12.43
C PHE A 134 10.59 12.56 -11.37
N VAL A 135 10.94 11.28 -11.55
CA VAL A 135 11.64 10.48 -10.55
C VAL A 135 13.13 10.73 -10.57
N THR A 136 13.67 11.03 -9.40
CA THR A 136 15.11 11.04 -9.08
C THR A 136 15.37 9.95 -8.06
N THR A 137 16.33 9.07 -8.33
CA THR A 137 16.65 7.95 -7.44
C THR A 137 17.84 8.26 -6.55
N CYS A 138 17.87 7.64 -5.37
CA CYS A 138 18.99 7.63 -4.45
C CYS A 138 19.26 6.21 -3.93
N GLU A 139 20.41 6.00 -3.33
CA GLU A 139 20.74 4.77 -2.60
C GLU A 139 20.55 4.98 -1.09
N TYR A 140 20.45 3.90 -0.32
CA TYR A 140 20.39 3.97 1.13
C TYR A 140 21.63 4.66 1.71
N GLY A 141 21.42 5.52 2.72
CA GLY A 141 22.47 6.30 3.38
C GLY A 141 22.97 7.50 2.56
N GLN A 142 22.42 7.75 1.38
CA GLN A 142 22.78 8.90 0.56
C GLN A 142 21.99 10.13 1.02
N THR A 143 22.71 11.19 1.40
CA THR A 143 22.10 12.50 1.68
C THR A 143 21.72 13.21 0.37
N VAL A 144 20.44 13.52 0.21
CA VAL A 144 19.89 14.19 -0.98
C VAL A 144 19.38 15.59 -0.59
N PRO A 145 19.91 16.68 -1.19
CA PRO A 145 19.37 18.02 -0.98
C PRO A 145 18.03 18.18 -1.72
N LEU A 146 17.00 18.64 -1.00
CA LEU A 146 15.67 18.91 -1.59
C LEU A 146 15.50 20.36 -2.01
N CYS A 147 15.77 21.27 -1.09
CA CYS A 147 15.73 22.71 -1.27
C CYS A 147 16.66 23.37 -0.24
N GLU A 148 16.72 24.69 -0.22
CA GLU A 148 17.48 25.41 0.78
C GLU A 148 17.02 25.02 2.20
N GLY A 149 17.96 24.65 3.05
CA GLY A 149 17.71 24.22 4.43
C GLY A 149 17.09 22.83 4.59
N VAL A 150 16.87 22.04 3.51
CA VAL A 150 16.25 20.71 3.63
C VAL A 150 17.07 19.66 2.89
N THR A 151 17.47 18.62 3.63
CA THR A 151 18.07 17.40 3.09
C THR A 151 17.34 16.16 3.58
N VAL A 152 17.43 15.07 2.83
CA VAL A 152 16.83 13.78 3.22
C VAL A 152 17.82 12.66 3.05
N GLU A 153 17.60 11.61 3.82
CA GLU A 153 18.28 10.32 3.72
C GLU A 153 17.25 9.19 3.78
N PHE A 154 17.44 8.16 2.97
CA PHE A 154 16.62 6.97 2.94
C PHE A 154 17.39 5.82 3.58
N VAL A 155 16.77 5.13 4.55
CA VAL A 155 17.33 3.95 5.21
C VAL A 155 16.36 2.79 5.09
N ASP A 156 16.90 1.57 5.08
CA ASP A 156 16.09 0.37 4.83
C ASP A 156 14.99 0.19 5.87
N ALA A 157 13.75 0.11 5.43
CA ALA A 157 12.58 -0.17 6.27
C ALA A 157 12.24 -1.66 6.38
N GLY A 158 12.89 -2.54 5.59
CA GLY A 158 12.75 -3.99 5.67
C GLY A 158 11.37 -4.54 5.29
N HIS A 159 10.52 -3.75 4.61
CA HIS A 159 9.14 -4.12 4.31
C HIS A 159 8.95 -4.67 2.89
N LEU A 160 9.57 -4.04 1.94
CA LEU A 160 9.54 -4.39 0.52
C LEU A 160 10.91 -4.07 -0.09
N LEU A 161 11.27 -4.72 -1.18
CA LEU A 161 12.51 -4.41 -1.90
C LEU A 161 12.57 -2.92 -2.24
N GLY A 162 13.59 -2.24 -1.70
CA GLY A 162 13.76 -0.79 -1.86
C GLY A 162 12.97 0.08 -0.88
N SER A 163 12.13 -0.50 0.00
CA SER A 163 11.37 0.27 1.00
C SER A 163 12.28 1.03 1.95
N ALA A 164 11.87 2.22 2.34
CA ALA A 164 12.68 3.08 3.18
C ALA A 164 11.90 3.79 4.28
N SER A 165 12.53 3.91 5.45
CA SER A 165 12.25 5.02 6.35
C SER A 165 12.99 6.26 5.86
N ILE A 166 12.37 7.43 5.98
CA ILE A 166 12.91 8.69 5.46
C ILE A 166 13.28 9.61 6.62
N ILE A 167 14.53 10.04 6.66
CA ILE A 167 15.04 11.02 7.60
C ILE A 167 15.07 12.37 6.91
N VAL A 168 14.35 13.35 7.44
CA VAL A 168 14.31 14.73 6.91
C VAL A 168 15.00 15.65 7.89
N HIS A 169 16.07 16.32 7.43
CA HIS A 169 16.73 17.40 8.16
C HIS A 169 16.21 18.72 7.61
N ALA A 170 15.43 19.44 8.39
CA ALA A 170 14.78 20.68 7.99
C ALA A 170 15.22 21.87 8.86
N THR A 171 15.70 22.94 8.22
CA THR A 171 16.12 24.18 8.89
C THR A 171 15.28 25.34 8.38
N GLU A 172 14.65 26.08 9.28
CA GLU A 172 13.87 27.28 9.00
C GLU A 172 14.15 28.34 10.09
N ASP A 173 14.48 29.55 9.70
CA ASP A 173 14.77 30.68 10.62
C ASP A 173 15.82 30.34 11.70
N GLY A 174 16.82 29.55 11.34
CA GLY A 174 17.90 29.11 12.23
C GLY A 174 17.53 28.00 13.20
N VAL A 175 16.32 27.45 13.13
CA VAL A 175 15.88 26.27 13.90
C VAL A 175 15.95 25.04 13.02
N THR A 176 16.68 24.01 13.46
CA THR A 176 16.76 22.72 12.78
C THR A 176 15.90 21.70 13.51
N LYS A 177 15.15 20.92 12.75
CA LYS A 177 14.38 19.75 13.21
C LYS A 177 14.68 18.54 12.36
N ASN A 178 14.86 17.39 13.01
CA ASN A 178 15.03 16.09 12.38
C ASN A 178 13.73 15.32 12.50
N LEU A 179 13.12 14.99 11.36
CA LEU A 179 11.89 14.22 11.30
C LEU A 179 12.20 12.84 10.71
N VAL A 180 11.58 11.81 11.25
CA VAL A 180 11.64 10.45 10.69
C VAL A 180 10.24 10.01 10.32
N PHE A 181 10.08 9.62 9.06
CA PHE A 181 8.88 8.93 8.56
C PHE A 181 9.23 7.46 8.41
N SER A 182 8.57 6.60 9.15
CA SER A 182 8.89 5.16 9.12
C SER A 182 8.64 4.51 7.75
N GLY A 183 7.67 5.03 6.98
CA GLY A 183 7.00 4.23 5.97
C GLY A 183 6.37 3.02 6.64
N ASP A 184 6.26 1.91 5.92
CA ASP A 184 5.90 0.63 6.50
C ASP A 184 7.16 -0.09 6.99
N LEU A 185 7.15 -0.49 8.25
CA LEU A 185 8.26 -1.21 8.87
C LEU A 185 8.09 -2.71 8.64
N GLY A 186 9.15 -3.32 8.15
CA GLY A 186 9.16 -4.75 7.87
C GLY A 186 9.21 -5.63 9.11
N ASN A 187 8.73 -6.85 8.94
CA ASN A 187 8.96 -7.90 9.93
C ASN A 187 10.44 -8.32 9.89
N ILE A 188 10.95 -8.82 10.99
CA ILE A 188 12.34 -9.30 11.08
C ILE A 188 12.50 -10.69 10.48
N LYS A 189 13.73 -11.00 10.02
CA LYS A 189 14.11 -12.32 9.47
C LYS A 189 13.25 -12.74 8.27
N GLN A 190 12.78 -11.79 7.49
CA GLN A 190 12.18 -12.09 6.20
C GLN A 190 13.28 -12.48 5.21
N PRO A 191 13.06 -13.47 4.32
CA PRO A 191 14.06 -13.83 3.33
C PRO A 191 14.22 -12.69 2.30
N ILE A 192 15.38 -12.61 1.67
CA ILE A 192 15.72 -11.75 0.54
C ILE A 192 16.11 -10.33 0.94
N ILE A 193 15.31 -9.67 1.79
CA ILE A 193 15.49 -8.27 2.19
C ILE A 193 16.02 -8.16 3.62
N ARG A 194 16.68 -7.05 3.92
CA ARG A 194 17.24 -6.80 5.24
C ARG A 194 16.15 -6.45 6.26
N ASP A 195 16.48 -6.67 7.53
CA ASP A 195 15.65 -6.19 8.64
C ASP A 195 15.60 -4.64 8.65
N PRO A 196 14.55 -4.02 9.23
CA PRO A 196 14.45 -2.58 9.39
C PRO A 196 15.66 -1.97 10.08
N THR A 197 16.11 -0.81 9.60
CA THR A 197 17.17 -0.04 10.24
C THR A 197 16.66 0.61 11.54
N TYR A 198 17.38 0.41 12.63
CA TYR A 198 17.11 1.06 13.90
C TYR A 198 17.84 2.41 13.95
N LEU A 199 17.10 3.48 14.22
CA LEU A 199 17.62 4.85 14.25
C LEU A 199 17.84 5.31 15.70
N ASP A 200 18.89 6.13 15.92
CA ASP A 200 19.30 6.52 17.27
C ASP A 200 18.50 7.70 17.84
N GLY A 201 17.98 8.60 16.97
CA GLY A 201 17.24 9.79 17.44
C GLY A 201 16.58 10.58 16.34
N ALA A 202 15.58 11.38 16.73
CA ALA A 202 14.87 12.38 15.93
C ALA A 202 14.15 13.36 16.84
N ASP A 203 13.79 14.54 16.31
CA ASP A 203 12.92 15.48 17.04
C ASP A 203 11.46 15.05 16.94
N TYR A 204 11.06 14.50 15.77
CA TYR A 204 9.70 14.05 15.49
C TYR A 204 9.72 12.72 14.73
N VAL A 205 8.77 11.84 15.03
CA VAL A 205 8.61 10.56 14.35
C VAL A 205 7.17 10.42 13.88
N VAL A 206 6.99 10.06 12.61
CA VAL A 206 5.72 9.61 12.03
C VAL A 206 5.88 8.13 11.74
N MET A 207 5.12 7.27 12.44
CA MET A 207 5.31 5.83 12.34
C MET A 207 4.03 5.06 12.13
N GLU A 208 4.15 3.95 11.40
CA GLU A 208 3.07 3.01 11.17
C GLU A 208 2.59 2.30 12.43
N SER A 209 1.38 1.73 12.37
CA SER A 209 0.79 0.95 13.44
C SER A 209 -0.11 -0.19 12.97
N THR A 210 0.15 -0.75 11.79
CA THR A 210 -0.67 -1.80 11.17
C THR A 210 -0.97 -2.97 12.12
N TYR A 211 0.03 -3.43 12.85
CA TYR A 211 -0.10 -4.46 13.89
C TYR A 211 0.19 -3.92 15.31
N GLY A 212 -0.09 -2.67 15.57
CA GLY A 212 0.16 -2.02 16.85
C GLY A 212 -0.60 -2.62 18.05
N ASP A 213 -1.57 -3.49 17.81
CA ASP A 213 -2.40 -4.14 18.83
C ASP A 213 -2.05 -5.61 19.10
N ARG A 214 -1.21 -6.25 18.28
CA ARG A 214 -0.95 -7.70 18.34
C ARG A 214 0.43 -8.10 17.82
N ASN A 215 0.87 -9.28 18.26
CA ASN A 215 2.08 -9.93 17.77
C ASN A 215 1.76 -11.01 16.73
N HIS A 216 2.73 -11.30 15.88
CA HIS A 216 2.63 -12.41 14.96
C HIS A 216 2.76 -13.74 15.69
N THR A 217 2.15 -14.77 15.12
CA THR A 217 2.35 -16.13 15.62
C THR A 217 3.75 -16.58 15.23
N GLU A 218 4.56 -17.02 16.19
CA GLU A 218 5.85 -17.63 15.92
C GLU A 218 5.66 -18.88 15.04
N VAL A 219 6.45 -18.99 13.99
CA VAL A 219 6.49 -20.15 13.09
C VAL A 219 7.93 -20.67 13.11
N TRP A 220 8.09 -21.95 13.42
CA TRP A 220 9.40 -22.60 13.55
C TRP A 220 10.10 -22.75 12.20
N SER A 221 9.37 -23.07 11.15
CA SER A 221 9.88 -23.23 9.79
C SER A 221 8.77 -23.04 8.77
N TYR A 222 8.86 -21.95 8.02
CA TYR A 222 7.95 -21.71 6.88
C TYR A 222 8.13 -22.74 5.77
N THR A 223 9.37 -23.15 5.52
CA THR A 223 9.73 -24.11 4.48
C THR A 223 9.12 -25.47 4.76
N ASP A 224 9.25 -25.99 6.02
CA ASP A 224 8.72 -27.31 6.38
C ASP A 224 7.18 -27.35 6.37
N ASP A 225 6.52 -26.31 6.90
CA ASP A 225 5.08 -26.25 6.93
C ASP A 225 4.48 -26.12 5.53
N LEU A 226 5.08 -25.31 4.66
CA LEU A 226 4.65 -25.19 3.26
C LEU A 226 4.89 -26.50 2.50
N ALA A 227 6.04 -27.14 2.71
CA ALA A 227 6.37 -28.44 2.11
C ALA A 227 5.33 -29.50 2.48
N ARG A 228 4.96 -29.58 3.77
CA ARG A 228 3.95 -30.54 4.25
C ARG A 228 2.60 -30.30 3.57
N ILE A 229 2.13 -29.05 3.47
CA ILE A 229 0.87 -28.72 2.81
C ILE A 229 0.91 -29.10 1.33
N ILE A 230 2.01 -28.83 0.64
CA ILE A 230 2.22 -29.19 -0.77
C ILE A 230 2.21 -30.71 -0.94
N ASP A 231 2.98 -31.43 -0.12
CA ASP A 231 3.12 -32.89 -0.21
C ASP A 231 1.78 -33.61 0.01
N GLU A 232 1.05 -33.23 1.08
CA GLU A 232 -0.27 -33.78 1.38
C GLU A 232 -1.29 -33.49 0.26
N THR A 233 -1.28 -32.27 -0.31
CA THR A 233 -2.26 -31.86 -1.30
C THR A 233 -1.99 -32.52 -2.66
N ILE A 234 -0.75 -32.53 -3.10
CA ILE A 234 -0.34 -33.14 -4.36
C ILE A 234 -0.49 -34.66 -4.26
N GLY A 235 -0.12 -35.25 -3.12
CA GLY A 235 -0.27 -36.70 -2.87
C GLY A 235 -1.70 -37.20 -2.95
N ARG A 236 -2.70 -36.36 -2.63
CA ARG A 236 -4.12 -36.70 -2.81
C ARG A 236 -4.71 -36.27 -4.16
N GLY A 237 -3.88 -35.79 -5.11
CA GLY A 237 -4.27 -35.43 -6.46
C GLY A 237 -4.88 -34.02 -6.62
N GLY A 238 -4.69 -33.14 -5.65
CA GLY A 238 -5.22 -31.78 -5.63
C GLY A 238 -4.23 -30.71 -6.05
N ASN A 239 -4.73 -29.51 -6.30
CA ASN A 239 -3.93 -28.30 -6.52
C ASN A 239 -3.76 -27.53 -5.22
N VAL A 240 -2.57 -26.94 -5.04
CA VAL A 240 -2.33 -25.91 -4.00
C VAL A 240 -2.51 -24.54 -4.65
N VAL A 241 -3.55 -23.82 -4.25
CA VAL A 241 -3.84 -22.48 -4.77
C VAL A 241 -3.46 -21.46 -3.71
N ILE A 242 -2.54 -20.54 -4.04
CA ILE A 242 -2.00 -19.56 -3.12
C ILE A 242 -2.35 -18.15 -3.60
N PRO A 243 -3.38 -17.52 -3.01
CA PRO A 243 -3.62 -16.10 -3.20
C PRO A 243 -2.43 -15.29 -2.67
N SER A 244 -1.80 -14.47 -3.50
CA SER A 244 -0.59 -13.74 -3.13
C SER A 244 -0.56 -12.34 -3.73
N PHE A 245 0.02 -11.39 -3.00
CA PHE A 245 0.41 -10.12 -3.60
C PHE A 245 1.50 -10.36 -4.66
N ALA A 246 1.40 -9.65 -5.77
CA ALA A 246 2.29 -9.85 -6.92
C ALA A 246 3.74 -9.45 -6.62
N VAL A 247 3.94 -8.50 -5.71
CA VAL A 247 5.24 -7.95 -5.34
C VAL A 247 5.53 -8.26 -3.86
N GLY A 248 6.72 -8.69 -3.55
CA GLY A 248 7.18 -9.10 -2.23
C GLY A 248 6.79 -10.54 -1.90
N ARG A 249 5.54 -10.77 -1.52
CA ARG A 249 5.06 -12.09 -1.05
C ARG A 249 5.22 -13.22 -2.08
N THR A 250 4.99 -12.95 -3.35
CA THR A 250 5.19 -13.96 -4.40
C THR A 250 6.67 -14.36 -4.48
N GLN A 251 7.60 -13.42 -4.37
CA GLN A 251 9.03 -13.71 -4.42
C GLN A 251 9.51 -14.48 -3.20
N GLU A 252 9.01 -14.17 -2.01
CA GLU A 252 9.28 -14.96 -0.79
C GLU A 252 8.78 -16.41 -0.92
N LEU A 253 7.58 -16.61 -1.47
CA LEU A 253 7.05 -17.95 -1.74
C LEU A 253 7.94 -18.72 -2.71
N LEU A 254 8.46 -18.07 -3.76
CA LEU A 254 9.38 -18.70 -4.70
C LEU A 254 10.70 -19.08 -4.01
N TYR A 255 11.20 -18.24 -3.12
CA TYR A 255 12.38 -18.53 -2.33
C TYR A 255 12.18 -19.79 -1.48
N PHE A 256 11.11 -19.89 -0.71
CA PHE A 256 10.78 -21.08 0.07
C PHE A 256 10.55 -22.32 -0.80
N ILE A 257 9.85 -22.19 -1.94
CA ILE A 257 9.61 -23.33 -2.83
C ILE A 257 10.92 -23.85 -3.45
N ARG A 258 11.88 -22.97 -3.76
CA ARG A 258 13.22 -23.36 -4.18
C ARG A 258 13.88 -24.22 -3.10
N GLU A 259 13.91 -23.76 -1.85
CA GLU A 259 14.46 -24.53 -0.73
C GLU A 259 13.78 -25.89 -0.56
N ILE A 260 12.45 -25.93 -0.65
CA ILE A 260 11.65 -27.16 -0.59
C ILE A 260 12.09 -28.16 -1.67
N LYS A 261 12.31 -27.66 -2.90
CA LYS A 261 12.74 -28.51 -4.02
C LYS A 261 14.20 -28.96 -3.88
N ASP A 262 15.09 -28.05 -3.52
CA ASP A 262 16.52 -28.35 -3.33
C ASP A 262 16.73 -29.39 -2.22
N ALA A 263 15.97 -29.29 -1.12
CA ALA A 263 15.99 -30.25 -0.02
C ALA A 263 15.14 -31.52 -0.28
N GLY A 264 14.39 -31.57 -1.38
CA GLY A 264 13.53 -32.71 -1.74
C GLY A 264 12.48 -33.02 -0.68
N LEU A 265 11.86 -32.01 -0.05
CA LEU A 265 10.93 -32.17 1.06
C LEU A 265 9.57 -32.74 0.64
N VAL A 266 9.11 -32.52 -0.60
CA VAL A 266 7.87 -33.06 -1.17
C VAL A 266 8.16 -34.44 -1.77
N LYS A 267 7.62 -35.49 -1.16
CA LYS A 267 7.90 -36.90 -1.52
C LYS A 267 6.89 -37.47 -2.49
N SER A 268 5.63 -37.01 -2.44
CA SER A 268 4.54 -37.49 -3.31
C SER A 268 4.78 -37.19 -4.79
N ASN A 269 5.42 -36.08 -5.10
CA ASN A 269 5.86 -35.73 -6.45
C ASN A 269 7.00 -34.69 -6.33
N PRO A 270 8.28 -35.08 -6.31
CA PRO A 270 9.41 -34.15 -6.21
C PRO A 270 9.47 -33.11 -7.35
N ASP A 271 8.95 -33.49 -8.53
CA ASP A 271 8.94 -32.66 -9.73
C ASP A 271 7.65 -31.85 -9.91
N PHE A 272 6.87 -31.63 -8.84
CA PHE A 272 5.61 -30.91 -8.93
C PHE A 272 5.77 -29.55 -9.65
N PRO A 273 4.84 -29.22 -10.58
CA PRO A 273 4.90 -27.95 -11.29
C PRO A 273 4.40 -26.80 -10.42
N VAL A 274 5.05 -25.64 -10.57
CA VAL A 274 4.69 -24.38 -9.90
C VAL A 274 4.40 -23.33 -10.95
N TYR A 275 3.26 -22.67 -10.84
CA TYR A 275 2.83 -21.64 -11.77
C TYR A 275 2.69 -20.29 -11.05
N ILE A 276 3.32 -19.26 -11.60
CA ILE A 276 2.99 -17.87 -11.28
C ILE A 276 1.99 -17.39 -12.33
N ASP A 277 0.73 -17.24 -11.94
CA ASP A 277 -0.32 -16.73 -12.82
C ASP A 277 -0.69 -15.29 -12.48
N SER A 278 0.27 -14.40 -12.74
CA SER A 278 0.15 -12.95 -12.58
C SER A 278 1.20 -12.25 -13.45
N PRO A 279 0.80 -11.48 -14.48
CA PRO A 279 1.74 -10.70 -15.28
C PRO A 279 2.56 -9.70 -14.46
N LEU A 280 1.95 -9.06 -13.46
CA LEU A 280 2.65 -8.16 -12.55
C LEU A 280 3.70 -8.90 -11.72
N ALA A 281 3.36 -10.08 -11.17
CA ALA A 281 4.31 -10.87 -10.40
C ALA A 281 5.52 -11.31 -11.24
N LYS A 282 5.31 -11.65 -12.52
CA LYS A 282 6.40 -11.93 -13.46
C LYS A 282 7.33 -10.73 -13.62
N LYS A 283 6.79 -9.54 -13.88
CA LYS A 283 7.57 -8.31 -14.01
C LYS A 283 8.34 -7.99 -12.72
N ALA A 284 7.68 -8.12 -11.57
CA ALA A 284 8.32 -7.94 -10.26
C ALA A 284 9.49 -8.92 -10.06
N THR A 285 9.27 -10.20 -10.34
CA THR A 285 10.34 -11.22 -10.22
C THR A 285 11.55 -10.88 -11.10
N THR A 286 11.34 -10.27 -12.27
CA THR A 286 12.46 -9.79 -13.11
C THR A 286 13.27 -8.70 -12.39
N ILE A 287 12.63 -7.77 -11.67
CA ILE A 287 13.32 -6.76 -10.86
C ILE A 287 14.12 -7.42 -9.74
N PHE A 288 13.51 -8.39 -9.05
CA PHE A 288 14.16 -9.17 -7.99
C PHE A 288 15.29 -10.09 -8.48
N THR A 289 15.51 -10.23 -9.77
CA THR A 289 16.66 -10.94 -10.36
C THR A 289 17.70 -10.00 -10.99
N GLY A 290 17.49 -8.69 -10.88
CA GLY A 290 18.38 -7.66 -11.40
C GLY A 290 19.55 -7.32 -10.47
N ASP A 291 20.03 -6.09 -10.53
CA ASP A 291 21.09 -5.59 -9.65
C ASP A 291 20.51 -5.18 -8.29
N LEU A 292 20.67 -6.05 -7.30
CA LEU A 292 20.16 -5.89 -5.94
C LEU A 292 21.25 -5.54 -4.91
N ARG A 293 22.45 -5.15 -5.36
CA ARG A 293 23.54 -4.77 -4.46
C ARG A 293 23.10 -3.65 -3.50
N GLY A 294 23.36 -3.85 -2.21
CA GLY A 294 22.98 -2.91 -1.15
C GLY A 294 21.54 -3.06 -0.63
N TYR A 295 20.75 -4.00 -1.17
CA TYR A 295 19.36 -4.22 -0.79
C TYR A 295 19.07 -5.62 -0.22
N LEU A 296 19.90 -6.61 -0.54
CA LEU A 296 19.75 -7.99 -0.07
C LEU A 296 20.19 -8.16 1.37
N ASP A 297 19.54 -9.10 2.06
CA ASP A 297 20.08 -9.66 3.30
C ASP A 297 21.37 -10.47 3.04
N LYS A 298 22.00 -10.93 4.12
CA LYS A 298 23.28 -11.63 4.02
C LYS A 298 23.14 -12.97 3.30
N GLU A 299 22.07 -13.71 3.57
CA GLU A 299 21.85 -15.07 3.03
C GLU A 299 21.54 -15.02 1.54
N ALA A 300 20.65 -14.13 1.10
CA ALA A 300 20.36 -13.92 -0.31
C ALA A 300 21.58 -13.40 -1.08
N LEU A 301 22.40 -12.53 -0.45
CA LEU A 301 23.61 -12.02 -1.06
C LEU A 301 24.65 -13.15 -1.28
N GLU A 302 24.84 -14.02 -0.30
CA GLU A 302 25.72 -15.19 -0.40
C GLU A 302 25.24 -16.11 -1.53
N LEU A 303 23.93 -16.42 -1.62
CA LEU A 303 23.37 -17.22 -2.72
C LEU A 303 23.66 -16.64 -4.10
N VAL A 304 23.47 -15.32 -4.26
CA VAL A 304 23.74 -14.65 -5.55
C VAL A 304 25.22 -14.67 -5.88
N GLN A 305 26.10 -14.48 -4.90
CA GLN A 305 27.55 -14.52 -5.08
C GLN A 305 28.06 -15.92 -5.48
N ASP A 306 27.43 -16.97 -4.99
CA ASP A 306 27.72 -18.36 -5.35
C ASP A 306 27.15 -18.75 -6.71
N GLY A 307 26.49 -17.82 -7.42
CA GLY A 307 25.90 -18.05 -8.74
C GLY A 307 24.56 -18.78 -8.69
N THR A 308 23.96 -18.91 -7.53
CA THR A 308 22.66 -19.54 -7.35
C THR A 308 21.54 -18.52 -7.67
N HIS A 309 20.60 -18.91 -8.50
CA HIS A 309 19.43 -18.10 -8.81
C HIS A 309 18.37 -18.27 -7.72
N MET A 310 18.05 -17.20 -6.97
CA MET A 310 17.10 -17.22 -5.84
C MET A 310 15.72 -17.80 -6.17
N PHE A 311 15.27 -17.67 -7.41
CA PHE A 311 13.92 -18.03 -7.85
C PHE A 311 13.90 -19.05 -8.99
N ASN A 312 15.02 -19.66 -9.36
CA ASN A 312 15.07 -20.62 -10.45
C ASN A 312 15.11 -22.07 -9.89
N PHE A 313 14.11 -22.84 -10.24
CA PHE A 313 14.02 -24.27 -9.90
C PHE A 313 13.25 -25.03 -10.98
N THR A 314 13.39 -26.36 -10.98
CA THR A 314 12.74 -27.24 -11.97
C THR A 314 11.23 -27.08 -11.94
N ASN A 315 10.62 -26.98 -13.13
CA ASN A 315 9.16 -26.86 -13.34
C ASN A 315 8.51 -25.59 -12.80
N LEU A 316 9.27 -24.49 -12.60
CA LEU A 316 8.69 -23.17 -12.47
C LEU A 316 8.23 -22.65 -13.83
N ARG A 317 6.99 -22.18 -13.90
CA ARG A 317 6.38 -21.63 -15.11
C ARG A 317 5.66 -20.32 -14.79
N MET A 318 5.75 -19.36 -15.70
CA MET A 318 5.07 -18.06 -15.58
C MET A 318 4.11 -17.89 -16.74
N THR A 319 2.85 -17.61 -16.46
CA THR A 319 1.83 -17.38 -17.49
C THR A 319 1.70 -15.88 -17.78
N GLU A 320 1.50 -15.55 -19.04
CA GLU A 320 1.32 -14.16 -19.50
C GLU A 320 -0.11 -13.91 -19.96
N THR A 321 -0.64 -14.81 -20.77
CA THR A 321 -1.94 -14.62 -21.44
C THR A 321 -3.10 -15.16 -20.63
N SER A 322 -4.31 -14.69 -20.93
CA SER A 322 -5.54 -15.21 -20.35
C SER A 322 -5.83 -16.63 -20.81
N GLU A 323 -5.39 -16.99 -22.01
CA GLU A 323 -5.52 -18.32 -22.58
C GLU A 323 -4.66 -19.34 -21.82
N GLU A 324 -3.41 -19.02 -21.53
CA GLU A 324 -2.54 -19.84 -20.68
C GLU A 324 -3.14 -20.04 -19.29
N SER A 325 -3.65 -18.97 -18.67
CA SER A 325 -4.33 -19.02 -17.37
C SER A 325 -5.56 -19.96 -17.38
N LYS A 326 -6.35 -19.94 -18.46
CA LYS A 326 -7.51 -20.84 -18.62
C LYS A 326 -7.08 -22.31 -18.72
N LEU A 327 -6.00 -22.59 -19.46
CA LEU A 327 -5.46 -23.95 -19.61
C LEU A 327 -5.03 -24.54 -18.28
N LEU A 328 -4.51 -23.75 -17.33
CA LEU A 328 -4.17 -24.23 -15.99
C LEU A 328 -5.38 -24.82 -15.25
N ASN A 329 -6.56 -24.24 -15.45
CA ASN A 329 -7.79 -24.72 -14.81
C ASN A 329 -8.37 -25.96 -15.49
N MET A 330 -7.98 -26.27 -16.73
CA MET A 330 -8.41 -27.46 -17.49
C MET A 330 -7.45 -28.64 -17.29
N ASP A 331 -6.20 -28.38 -16.95
CA ASP A 331 -5.18 -29.41 -16.71
C ASP A 331 -5.35 -30.03 -15.33
N SER A 332 -5.59 -31.37 -15.31
CA SER A 332 -5.82 -32.16 -14.09
C SER A 332 -4.55 -32.52 -13.32
N THR A 333 -3.35 -32.25 -13.87
CA THR A 333 -2.07 -32.49 -13.18
C THR A 333 -2.01 -31.71 -11.89
N PRO A 334 -1.76 -32.35 -10.73
CA PRO A 334 -1.57 -31.62 -9.46
C PRO A 334 -0.42 -30.63 -9.53
N LYS A 335 -0.66 -29.39 -9.07
CA LYS A 335 0.27 -28.27 -9.20
C LYS A 335 0.11 -27.24 -8.09
N VAL A 336 1.12 -26.41 -7.92
CA VAL A 336 1.04 -25.17 -7.12
C VAL A 336 0.72 -24.01 -8.06
N ILE A 337 -0.28 -23.20 -7.71
CA ILE A 337 -0.68 -21.99 -8.44
C ILE A 337 -0.59 -20.79 -7.51
N ILE A 338 0.31 -19.87 -7.80
CA ILE A 338 0.46 -18.58 -7.09
C ILE A 338 -0.15 -17.51 -7.99
N SER A 339 -1.16 -16.80 -7.50
CA SER A 339 -1.90 -15.82 -8.31
C SER A 339 -2.39 -14.62 -7.48
N ALA A 340 -2.38 -13.44 -8.08
CA ALA A 340 -2.92 -12.23 -7.49
C ALA A 340 -4.45 -12.12 -7.75
N SER A 341 -5.21 -11.47 -6.87
CA SER A 341 -4.81 -10.69 -5.70
C SER A 341 -4.73 -11.52 -4.41
N GLY A 342 -3.96 -11.05 -3.44
CA GLY A 342 -3.78 -11.73 -2.16
C GLY A 342 -5.05 -11.85 -1.31
N MET A 343 -6.03 -10.93 -1.46
CA MET A 343 -7.31 -10.94 -0.73
C MET A 343 -8.48 -11.56 -1.54
N CYS A 344 -8.22 -12.04 -2.75
CA CYS A 344 -9.17 -12.71 -3.65
C CYS A 344 -10.29 -11.82 -4.21
N ASP A 345 -10.22 -10.51 -4.08
CA ASP A 345 -11.29 -9.60 -4.54
C ASP A 345 -11.23 -9.32 -6.05
N ALA A 346 -10.05 -9.44 -6.64
CA ALA A 346 -9.81 -9.20 -8.06
C ALA A 346 -8.80 -10.21 -8.63
N GLY A 347 -8.54 -10.12 -9.94
CA GLY A 347 -7.48 -10.86 -10.61
C GLY A 347 -7.80 -12.31 -10.95
N ARG A 348 -6.79 -12.98 -11.48
CA ARG A 348 -6.89 -14.36 -11.98
C ARG A 348 -7.14 -15.39 -10.89
N ILE A 349 -6.73 -15.10 -9.66
CA ILE A 349 -6.99 -15.96 -8.49
C ILE A 349 -8.46 -16.34 -8.35
N ARG A 350 -9.40 -15.44 -8.68
CA ARG A 350 -10.84 -15.74 -8.60
C ARG A 350 -11.28 -16.85 -9.54
N HIS A 351 -10.63 -16.97 -10.71
CA HIS A 351 -10.87 -18.08 -11.63
C HIS A 351 -10.31 -19.38 -11.07
N HIS A 352 -9.09 -19.35 -10.50
CA HIS A 352 -8.52 -20.55 -9.86
C HIS A 352 -9.35 -21.01 -8.67
N LEU A 353 -9.86 -20.09 -7.85
CA LEU A 353 -10.77 -20.40 -6.75
C LEU A 353 -12.07 -21.04 -7.25
N LYS A 354 -12.68 -20.52 -8.33
CA LYS A 354 -13.87 -21.10 -8.93
C LYS A 354 -13.66 -22.58 -9.32
N HIS A 355 -12.48 -22.91 -9.83
CA HIS A 355 -12.17 -24.27 -10.31
C HIS A 355 -11.63 -25.21 -9.22
N ASN A 356 -11.21 -24.70 -8.06
CA ASN A 356 -10.57 -25.50 -7.02
C ASN A 356 -11.33 -25.56 -5.70
N LEU A 357 -12.17 -24.58 -5.33
CA LEU A 357 -12.87 -24.55 -4.04
C LEU A 357 -13.80 -25.75 -3.82
N TRP A 358 -14.48 -26.24 -4.85
CA TRP A 358 -15.39 -27.38 -4.76
C TRP A 358 -14.68 -28.74 -4.71
N ARG A 359 -13.37 -28.77 -5.02
CA ARG A 359 -12.56 -30.00 -5.06
C ARG A 359 -11.97 -30.28 -3.67
N LYS A 360 -12.40 -31.39 -3.05
CA LYS A 360 -11.90 -31.81 -1.72
C LYS A 360 -10.41 -32.17 -1.69
N GLU A 361 -9.83 -32.50 -2.86
CA GLU A 361 -8.41 -32.80 -3.01
C GLU A 361 -7.54 -31.55 -2.97
N SER A 362 -8.08 -30.40 -3.33
CA SER A 362 -7.33 -29.14 -3.42
C SER A 362 -7.18 -28.43 -2.06
N SER A 363 -6.16 -27.60 -1.95
CA SER A 363 -5.96 -26.68 -0.82
C SER A 363 -5.88 -25.24 -1.30
N VAL A 364 -6.48 -24.30 -0.54
CA VAL A 364 -6.27 -22.86 -0.69
C VAL A 364 -5.47 -22.39 0.51
N VAL A 365 -4.29 -21.81 0.26
CA VAL A 365 -3.33 -21.44 1.30
C VAL A 365 -3.21 -19.91 1.35
N PHE A 366 -3.77 -19.30 2.37
CA PHE A 366 -3.64 -17.87 2.62
C PHE A 366 -2.32 -17.56 3.33
N VAL A 367 -1.50 -16.72 2.73
CA VAL A 367 -0.14 -16.38 3.18
C VAL A 367 0.00 -14.91 3.60
N GLY A 368 -1.11 -14.23 3.84
CA GLY A 368 -1.12 -12.82 4.24
C GLY A 368 -2.45 -12.44 4.88
N TYR A 369 -2.48 -11.21 5.39
CA TYR A 369 -3.68 -10.64 6.01
C TYR A 369 -4.87 -10.65 5.06
N GLN A 370 -6.04 -10.96 5.60
CA GLN A 370 -7.31 -10.94 4.87
C GLN A 370 -8.23 -9.90 5.51
N GLY A 371 -8.42 -8.79 4.80
CA GLY A 371 -9.26 -7.67 5.26
C GLY A 371 -10.72 -8.07 5.42
N GLU A 372 -11.42 -7.44 6.35
CA GLU A 372 -12.84 -7.66 6.53
C GLU A 372 -13.65 -7.31 5.27
N GLY A 373 -14.62 -8.16 4.94
CA GLY A 373 -15.47 -8.01 3.76
C GLY A 373 -14.86 -8.50 2.46
N THR A 374 -13.62 -9.02 2.48
CA THR A 374 -12.98 -9.65 1.33
C THR A 374 -13.42 -11.12 1.18
N LEU A 375 -13.28 -11.65 -0.05
CA LEU A 375 -13.54 -13.06 -0.29
C LEU A 375 -12.57 -13.96 0.50
N GLY A 376 -11.30 -13.58 0.59
CA GLY A 376 -10.32 -14.34 1.36
C GLY A 376 -10.69 -14.43 2.85
N ARG A 377 -11.16 -13.33 3.44
CA ARG A 377 -11.66 -13.32 4.83
C ARG A 377 -12.87 -14.22 5.01
N THR A 378 -13.83 -14.17 4.10
CA THR A 378 -15.03 -15.03 4.10
C THR A 378 -14.67 -16.51 4.07
N LEU A 379 -13.65 -16.89 3.28
CA LEU A 379 -13.17 -18.26 3.22
C LEU A 379 -12.47 -18.69 4.52
N LEU A 380 -11.63 -17.83 5.11
CA LEU A 380 -10.97 -18.09 6.39
C LEU A 380 -11.96 -18.24 7.56
N GLU A 381 -13.09 -17.53 7.52
CA GLU A 381 -14.16 -17.63 8.50
C GLU A 381 -15.01 -18.91 8.37
N GLY A 382 -14.70 -19.75 7.37
CA GLY A 382 -15.30 -21.08 7.22
C GLY A 382 -16.60 -21.13 6.43
N ALA A 383 -16.78 -20.19 5.48
CA ALA A 383 -17.90 -20.21 4.56
C ALA A 383 -18.02 -21.57 3.86
N LYS A 384 -19.24 -22.10 3.78
CA LYS A 384 -19.53 -23.38 3.12
C LYS A 384 -19.80 -23.25 1.61
N SER A 385 -20.17 -22.06 1.18
CA SER A 385 -20.28 -21.67 -0.23
C SER A 385 -19.93 -20.20 -0.39
N VAL A 386 -19.49 -19.83 -1.59
CA VAL A 386 -19.20 -18.42 -1.97
C VAL A 386 -19.70 -18.16 -3.38
N LYS A 387 -20.04 -16.90 -3.67
CA LYS A 387 -20.49 -16.49 -5.01
C LYS A 387 -19.32 -15.96 -5.84
N LEU A 388 -18.99 -16.66 -6.94
CA LEU A 388 -17.95 -16.27 -7.89
C LEU A 388 -18.54 -16.15 -9.31
N PHE A 389 -18.36 -15.01 -9.95
CA PHE A 389 -18.86 -14.73 -11.31
C PHE A 389 -20.36 -15.04 -11.50
N GLY A 390 -21.16 -14.84 -10.44
CA GLY A 390 -22.60 -15.10 -10.47
C GLY A 390 -23.01 -16.52 -10.11
N GLU A 391 -22.06 -17.46 -10.00
CA GLU A 391 -22.28 -18.86 -9.62
C GLU A 391 -22.02 -19.08 -8.13
N GLU A 392 -22.79 -19.94 -7.49
CA GLU A 392 -22.56 -20.40 -6.12
C GLU A 392 -21.59 -21.60 -6.17
N ILE A 393 -20.45 -21.48 -5.49
CA ILE A 393 -19.40 -22.49 -5.46
C ILE A 393 -19.28 -23.04 -4.04
N ALA A 394 -19.44 -24.35 -3.88
CA ALA A 394 -19.21 -25.02 -2.60
C ALA A 394 -17.74 -24.94 -2.17
N VAL A 395 -17.48 -24.79 -0.88
CA VAL A 395 -16.14 -24.80 -0.29
C VAL A 395 -15.87 -26.16 0.34
N ASN A 396 -15.32 -27.07 -0.45
CA ASN A 396 -14.90 -28.40 -0.05
C ASN A 396 -13.37 -28.52 0.06
N ALA A 397 -12.61 -27.62 -0.59
CA ALA A 397 -11.16 -27.57 -0.51
C ALA A 397 -10.71 -27.28 0.93
N GLN A 398 -9.53 -27.75 1.29
CA GLN A 398 -8.90 -27.42 2.55
C GLN A 398 -8.49 -25.94 2.53
N ILE A 399 -9.01 -25.16 3.48
CA ILE A 399 -8.63 -23.76 3.67
C ILE A 399 -7.55 -23.71 4.75
N VAL A 400 -6.36 -23.22 4.39
CA VAL A 400 -5.21 -23.13 5.27
C VAL A 400 -4.88 -21.66 5.50
N ASN A 401 -4.79 -21.25 6.76
CA ASN A 401 -4.25 -19.95 7.15
C ASN A 401 -2.77 -20.15 7.55
N PHE A 402 -1.89 -19.76 6.66
CA PHE A 402 -0.45 -19.85 6.87
C PHE A 402 0.03 -18.63 7.67
N LYS A 403 -0.05 -18.73 8.99
CA LYS A 403 0.20 -17.64 9.91
C LYS A 403 1.70 -17.25 9.94
N GLY A 404 1.97 -16.01 10.33
CA GLY A 404 3.31 -15.51 10.59
C GLY A 404 4.01 -14.85 9.40
N LEU A 405 3.61 -15.14 8.16
CA LEU A 405 4.12 -14.44 6.99
C LEU A 405 3.42 -13.08 6.84
N SER A 406 3.78 -12.11 7.67
CA SER A 406 3.42 -10.71 7.47
C SER A 406 4.65 -9.92 7.02
N SER A 407 4.47 -9.00 6.07
CA SER A 407 5.53 -8.08 5.68
C SER A 407 5.71 -6.91 6.65
N HIS A 408 4.72 -6.62 7.50
CA HIS A 408 4.82 -5.58 8.52
C HIS A 408 5.37 -6.12 9.83
N ALA A 409 6.07 -5.27 10.56
CA ALA A 409 6.47 -5.51 11.93
C ALA A 409 5.24 -5.74 12.83
N ASP A 410 5.38 -6.60 13.82
CA ASP A 410 4.38 -6.76 14.85
C ASP A 410 4.54 -5.72 15.98
N ARG A 411 3.63 -5.75 16.95
CA ARG A 411 3.61 -4.78 18.03
C ARG A 411 4.94 -4.68 18.77
N ASP A 412 5.54 -5.80 19.13
CA ASP A 412 6.77 -5.79 19.95
C ASP A 412 7.95 -5.25 19.15
N HIS A 413 8.03 -5.55 17.84
CA HIS A 413 9.06 -5.00 16.96
C HIS A 413 8.85 -3.50 16.70
N LEU A 414 7.61 -3.06 16.51
CA LEU A 414 7.27 -1.62 16.41
C LEU A 414 7.67 -0.86 17.68
N LEU A 415 7.38 -1.42 18.87
CA LEU A 415 7.77 -0.82 20.15
C LEU A 415 9.30 -0.83 20.33
N ALA A 416 9.99 -1.91 19.94
CA ALA A 416 11.44 -1.99 20.00
C ALA A 416 12.08 -0.93 19.07
N TRP A 417 11.52 -0.72 17.88
CA TRP A 417 12.02 0.27 16.93
C TRP A 417 11.94 1.68 17.50
N ILE A 418 10.79 2.11 18.05
CA ILE A 418 10.65 3.44 18.63
C ILE A 418 11.47 3.63 19.93
N GLN A 419 11.67 2.59 20.72
CA GLN A 419 12.49 2.65 21.93
C GLN A 419 13.98 2.88 21.63
N ASN A 420 14.43 2.66 20.39
CA ASN A 420 15.82 2.91 20.01
C ASN A 420 16.14 4.41 19.90
N PHE A 421 15.14 5.27 19.72
CA PHE A 421 15.31 6.73 19.65
C PHE A 421 15.66 7.32 21.02
N LYS A 422 16.94 7.55 21.27
CA LYS A 422 17.47 7.99 22.58
C LYS A 422 18.07 9.38 22.56
N ALA A 423 18.73 9.79 21.46
CA ALA A 423 19.48 11.02 21.39
C ALA A 423 19.44 11.69 20.00
N PRO A 424 18.55 12.67 19.75
CA PRO A 424 17.53 13.16 20.66
C PRO A 424 16.35 12.20 20.78
N LYS A 425 15.74 12.14 21.96
CA LYS A 425 14.45 11.47 22.14
C LYS A 425 13.37 12.31 21.48
N PRO A 426 12.45 11.71 20.71
CA PRO A 426 11.38 12.45 20.04
C PRO A 426 10.56 13.34 21.00
N GLN A 427 10.36 14.58 20.61
CA GLN A 427 9.45 15.51 21.26
C GLN A 427 8.01 15.01 21.11
N HIS A 428 7.70 14.49 19.91
CA HIS A 428 6.40 13.92 19.60
C HIS A 428 6.49 12.76 18.59
N VAL A 429 5.62 11.76 18.79
CA VAL A 429 5.43 10.60 17.89
C VAL A 429 4.01 10.63 17.34
N PHE A 430 3.87 10.74 16.03
CA PHE A 430 2.60 10.68 15.31
C PHE A 430 2.38 9.26 14.83
N VAL A 431 1.31 8.63 15.30
CA VAL A 431 0.99 7.23 14.98
C VAL A 431 -0.04 7.18 13.86
N VAL A 432 0.39 6.68 12.72
CA VAL A 432 -0.38 6.62 11.47
C VAL A 432 -0.47 5.18 10.95
N HIS A 433 -1.09 4.97 9.80
CA HIS A 433 -1.13 3.69 9.09
C HIS A 433 -1.56 2.52 9.99
N GLY A 434 -2.72 2.67 10.61
CA GLY A 434 -3.34 1.68 11.49
C GLY A 434 -4.83 1.89 11.55
N ASP A 435 -5.56 0.82 11.80
CA ASP A 435 -7.02 0.89 11.95
C ASP A 435 -7.44 1.89 13.02
N ARG A 436 -8.68 2.40 12.91
CA ARG A 436 -9.27 3.43 13.77
C ARG A 436 -9.15 3.15 15.27
N GLU A 437 -9.14 1.88 15.66
CA GLU A 437 -8.98 1.46 17.06
C GLU A 437 -7.53 1.15 17.40
N VAL A 438 -6.73 0.70 16.40
CA VAL A 438 -5.34 0.27 16.59
C VAL A 438 -4.40 1.46 16.77
N ALA A 439 -4.50 2.49 15.92
CA ALA A 439 -3.58 3.61 15.96
C ALA A 439 -3.64 4.39 17.30
N PRO A 440 -4.82 4.74 17.86
CA PRO A 440 -4.88 5.35 19.18
C PRO A 440 -4.41 4.41 20.31
N PHE A 441 -4.72 3.11 20.22
CA PHE A 441 -4.24 2.11 21.18
C PHE A 441 -2.70 2.03 21.19
N PHE A 442 -2.10 2.03 20.02
CA PHE A 442 -0.65 1.97 19.87
C PHE A 442 0.02 3.28 20.34
N ALA A 443 -0.57 4.44 20.04
CA ALA A 443 -0.12 5.73 20.58
C ALA A 443 -0.11 5.74 22.11
N GLN A 444 -1.14 5.16 22.76
CA GLN A 444 -1.17 5.00 24.21
C GLN A 444 -0.06 4.03 24.68
N SER A 445 0.21 2.96 23.94
CA SER A 445 1.32 2.03 24.26
C SER A 445 2.68 2.74 24.21
N ILE A 446 2.92 3.59 23.23
CA ILE A 446 4.11 4.44 23.12
C ILE A 446 4.19 5.45 24.28
N THR A 447 3.04 6.04 24.64
CA THR A 447 2.97 6.97 25.80
C THR A 447 3.35 6.28 27.11
N ASN A 448 2.94 5.02 27.30
CA ASN A 448 3.30 4.23 28.47
C ASN A 448 4.82 3.93 28.54
N LEU A 449 5.55 4.02 27.44
CA LEU A 449 7.01 3.95 27.39
C LEU A 449 7.70 5.30 27.67
N GLY A 450 6.92 6.33 28.00
CA GLY A 450 7.42 7.65 28.35
C GLY A 450 7.71 8.57 27.16
N PHE A 451 7.14 8.33 26.00
CA PHE A 451 7.11 9.25 24.87
C PHE A 451 5.83 10.08 24.89
N THR A 452 5.83 11.21 24.20
CA THR A 452 4.60 11.92 23.85
C THR A 452 4.11 11.40 22.50
N ALA A 453 2.90 10.85 22.43
CA ALA A 453 2.40 10.29 21.19
C ALA A 453 0.88 10.50 21.04
N HIS A 454 0.40 10.68 19.80
CA HIS A 454 -1.01 10.62 19.46
C HIS A 454 -1.22 10.09 18.03
N ALA A 455 -2.44 9.64 17.74
CA ALA A 455 -2.88 9.28 16.39
C ALA A 455 -3.58 10.50 15.77
N PRO A 456 -2.96 11.17 14.77
CA PRO A 456 -3.53 12.35 14.14
C PRO A 456 -4.82 12.01 13.39
N GLN A 457 -5.65 13.04 13.17
CA GLN A 457 -6.86 12.95 12.38
C GLN A 457 -6.62 13.53 10.97
N TYR A 458 -7.47 13.14 10.03
CA TYR A 458 -7.42 13.67 8.66
C TYR A 458 -7.50 15.19 8.65
N THR A 459 -6.62 15.85 7.89
CA THR A 459 -6.40 17.29 7.82
C THR A 459 -5.85 17.96 9.07
N GLU A 460 -5.41 17.21 10.08
CA GLU A 460 -4.71 17.79 11.22
C GLU A 460 -3.44 18.50 10.78
N VAL A 461 -3.18 19.68 11.36
CA VAL A 461 -1.96 20.48 11.12
C VAL A 461 -1.24 20.69 12.45
N TYR A 462 0.03 20.31 12.48
CA TYR A 462 0.92 20.44 13.65
C TYR A 462 2.05 21.44 13.40
N ASP A 463 2.30 22.34 14.36
CA ASP A 463 3.45 23.26 14.34
C ASP A 463 4.65 22.60 15.02
N LEU A 464 5.67 22.26 14.24
CA LEU A 464 6.89 21.60 14.70
C LEU A 464 7.85 22.54 15.48
N ILE A 465 7.67 23.87 15.39
CA ILE A 465 8.45 24.83 16.15
C ILE A 465 7.80 25.09 17.51
N ALA A 466 6.48 25.31 17.51
CA ALA A 466 5.72 25.58 18.72
C ALA A 466 5.30 24.30 19.47
N ASP A 467 5.52 23.12 18.89
CA ASP A 467 5.19 21.80 19.42
C ASP A 467 3.72 21.69 19.84
N LYS A 468 2.81 22.01 18.91
CA LYS A 468 1.35 22.00 19.17
C LYS A 468 0.50 21.82 17.93
N VAL A 469 -0.70 21.29 18.12
CA VAL A 469 -1.74 21.27 17.10
C VAL A 469 -2.17 22.70 16.75
N LEU A 470 -2.15 23.05 15.46
CA LEU A 470 -2.66 24.32 14.93
C LEU A 470 -4.12 24.18 14.48
N GLU A 471 -4.42 23.12 13.75
CA GLU A 471 -5.74 22.82 13.24
C GLU A 471 -6.06 21.36 13.62
N PRO A 472 -7.10 21.13 14.42
CA PRO A 472 -7.53 19.77 14.70
C PRO A 472 -8.12 19.18 13.42
N GLY A 473 -7.77 17.95 13.12
CA GLY A 473 -8.37 17.21 12.01
C GLY A 473 -9.80 16.76 12.31
N TYR A 474 -10.30 15.89 11.48
CA TYR A 474 -11.57 15.20 11.69
C TYR A 474 -11.47 13.74 11.25
N LEU A 475 -12.33 12.89 11.78
CA LEU A 475 -12.45 11.50 11.33
C LEU A 475 -13.48 11.42 10.20
N PRO A 476 -13.05 11.08 8.97
CA PRO A 476 -13.99 10.90 7.86
C PRO A 476 -15.02 9.81 8.17
N GLU A 477 -16.24 9.99 7.70
CA GLU A 477 -17.26 8.94 7.76
C GLU A 477 -16.87 7.80 6.80
N ARG A 478 -16.84 6.56 7.30
CA ARG A 478 -16.62 5.38 6.46
C ARG A 478 -17.81 5.19 5.53
N LYS A 479 -17.56 4.91 4.24
CA LYS A 479 -18.59 4.49 3.30
C LYS A 479 -19.17 3.15 3.79
N THR A 480 -20.27 3.18 4.54
CA THR A 480 -21.04 1.96 4.80
C THR A 480 -21.60 1.47 3.47
N LYS A 481 -21.34 0.21 3.11
CA LYS A 481 -22.13 -0.45 2.06
C LYS A 481 -23.59 -0.45 2.55
N SER A 482 -24.36 0.59 2.22
CA SER A 482 -25.79 0.58 2.50
C SER A 482 -26.36 -0.62 1.75
N ALA A 483 -26.97 -1.53 2.50
CA ALA A 483 -27.92 -2.47 1.91
C ALA A 483 -28.82 -1.64 0.98
N VAL A 484 -28.98 -2.10 -0.26
CA VAL A 484 -29.78 -1.46 -1.28
C VAL A 484 -31.24 -1.39 -0.78
N THR A 485 -31.54 -0.34 0.00
CA THR A 485 -32.89 0.12 0.28
C THR A 485 -32.94 1.56 -0.23
N GLY A 486 -33.61 1.70 -1.36
CA GLY A 486 -33.67 2.90 -2.17
C GLY A 486 -33.88 4.20 -1.42
N VAL A 487 -32.91 5.06 -1.44
CA VAL A 487 -32.97 6.48 -1.79
C VAL A 487 -31.53 6.83 -2.21
N ARG A 488 -31.27 6.96 -3.51
CA ARG A 488 -30.02 7.51 -4.04
C ARG A 488 -30.02 9.02 -3.73
N THR A 489 -29.28 9.43 -2.70
CA THR A 489 -28.76 10.79 -2.65
C THR A 489 -27.72 10.90 -3.77
N SER A 490 -27.91 11.83 -4.69
CA SER A 490 -27.12 11.92 -5.92
C SER A 490 -25.68 12.31 -5.60
N SER A 491 -24.72 11.69 -6.27
CA SER A 491 -23.28 12.06 -6.27
C SER A 491 -23.05 13.55 -6.63
N ALA A 492 -24.03 14.21 -7.23
CA ALA A 492 -24.07 15.63 -7.53
C ALA A 492 -24.22 16.50 -6.28
N TYR A 493 -25.01 16.07 -5.29
CA TYR A 493 -25.16 16.80 -4.03
C TYR A 493 -23.88 16.76 -3.22
N GLU A 494 -23.24 15.61 -3.10
CA GLU A 494 -21.98 15.46 -2.37
C GLU A 494 -20.84 16.28 -3.02
N ARG A 495 -20.78 16.30 -4.36
CA ARG A 495 -19.86 17.19 -5.08
C ARG A 495 -20.16 18.65 -4.83
N LEU A 496 -21.43 19.04 -4.77
CA LEU A 496 -21.82 20.41 -4.46
C LEU A 496 -21.39 20.82 -3.04
N VAL A 497 -21.57 19.92 -2.07
CA VAL A 497 -21.11 20.13 -0.69
C VAL A 497 -19.58 20.23 -0.61
N ALA A 498 -18.86 19.36 -1.32
CA ALA A 498 -17.40 19.43 -1.38
C ALA A 498 -16.89 20.75 -1.97
N VAL A 499 -17.47 21.18 -3.10
CA VAL A 499 -17.17 22.49 -3.72
C VAL A 499 -17.53 23.65 -2.78
N GLY A 500 -18.64 23.55 -2.05
CA GLY A 500 -19.04 24.53 -1.01
C GLY A 500 -18.01 24.65 0.10
N ASN A 501 -17.47 23.52 0.58
CA ASN A 501 -16.41 23.51 1.60
C ASN A 501 -15.11 24.12 1.07
N MET A 502 -14.69 23.77 -0.15
CA MET A 502 -13.52 24.39 -0.81
C MET A 502 -13.68 25.90 -0.96
N LEU A 503 -14.89 26.37 -1.29
CA LEU A 503 -15.21 27.78 -1.38
C LEU A 503 -15.11 28.48 -0.03
N MET A 504 -15.64 27.89 1.03
CA MET A 504 -15.53 28.43 2.40
C MET A 504 -14.07 28.54 2.85
N GLU A 505 -13.23 27.55 2.54
CA GLU A 505 -11.79 27.61 2.80
C GLU A 505 -11.10 28.73 2.00
N SER A 506 -11.46 28.91 0.73
CA SER A 506 -10.95 30.02 -0.09
C SER A 506 -11.35 31.38 0.47
N ILE A 507 -12.58 31.50 0.98
CA ILE A 507 -13.06 32.73 1.64
C ILE A 507 -12.25 33.01 2.90
N LYS A 508 -12.01 32.00 3.77
CA LYS A 508 -11.20 32.15 4.99
C LYS A 508 -9.78 32.61 4.68
N ARG A 509 -9.14 32.00 3.67
CA ARG A 509 -7.78 32.37 3.21
C ARG A 509 -7.71 33.75 2.56
N SER A 510 -8.83 34.31 2.15
CA SER A 510 -8.89 35.64 1.56
C SER A 510 -8.91 36.79 2.61
N LYS A 511 -8.92 36.42 3.90
CA LYS A 511 -8.83 37.40 5.00
C LYS A 511 -7.50 38.16 4.90
N GLY A 512 -7.58 39.50 4.68
CA GLY A 512 -6.40 40.36 4.51
C GLY A 512 -6.10 40.79 3.07
N ARG A 513 -6.86 40.29 2.06
CA ARG A 513 -6.80 40.84 0.69
C ARG A 513 -7.48 42.21 0.59
N ASP A 514 -7.18 42.92 -0.48
CA ASP A 514 -7.77 44.25 -0.73
C ASP A 514 -9.29 44.18 -0.89
N ASN A 515 -9.96 45.25 -0.40
CA ASN A 515 -11.43 45.30 -0.39
C ASN A 515 -12.08 45.22 -1.79
N LYS A 516 -11.40 45.67 -2.84
CA LYS A 516 -11.90 45.66 -4.21
C LYS A 516 -11.96 44.21 -4.76
N SER A 517 -10.91 43.44 -4.49
CA SER A 517 -10.86 42.01 -4.86
C SER A 517 -11.90 41.20 -4.09
N LEU A 518 -12.08 41.47 -2.79
CA LEU A 518 -13.08 40.80 -1.95
C LEU A 518 -14.52 41.11 -2.42
N ALA A 519 -14.81 42.40 -2.71
CA ALA A 519 -16.12 42.83 -3.22
C ALA A 519 -16.45 42.14 -4.56
N ARG A 520 -15.49 42.10 -5.49
CA ARG A 520 -15.68 41.46 -6.80
C ARG A 520 -15.94 39.95 -6.65
N PHE A 521 -15.26 39.28 -5.74
CA PHE A 521 -15.47 37.85 -5.48
C PHE A 521 -16.86 37.61 -4.85
N ALA A 522 -17.27 38.44 -3.90
CA ALA A 522 -18.61 38.37 -3.30
C ALA A 522 -19.73 38.57 -4.32
N ASP A 523 -19.57 39.53 -5.27
CA ASP A 523 -20.54 39.75 -6.32
C ASP A 523 -20.64 38.56 -7.30
N GLN A 524 -19.51 37.93 -7.63
CA GLN A 524 -19.51 36.73 -8.47
C GLN A 524 -20.22 35.55 -7.80
N LEU A 525 -20.05 35.36 -6.51
CA LEU A 525 -20.73 34.31 -5.74
C LEU A 525 -22.24 34.59 -5.67
N ARG A 526 -22.64 35.85 -5.45
CA ARG A 526 -24.06 36.24 -5.44
C ARG A 526 -24.72 35.94 -6.77
N GLN A 527 -24.10 36.34 -7.89
CA GLN A 527 -24.62 36.07 -9.24
C GLN A 527 -24.73 34.55 -9.51
N LEU A 528 -23.81 33.74 -9.00
CA LEU A 528 -23.86 32.30 -9.14
C LEU A 528 -25.07 31.72 -8.39
N LEU A 529 -25.32 32.19 -7.14
CA LEU A 529 -26.46 31.75 -6.33
C LEU A 529 -27.80 32.16 -6.96
N GLU A 530 -27.92 33.42 -7.37
CA GLU A 530 -29.14 33.92 -8.05
C GLU A 530 -29.46 33.12 -9.35
N LYS A 531 -28.43 32.74 -10.09
CA LYS A 531 -28.58 31.92 -11.30
C LYS A 531 -28.97 30.47 -11.00
N TRP A 532 -28.63 29.97 -9.83
CA TRP A 532 -28.97 28.60 -9.41
C TRP A 532 -30.38 28.49 -8.84
N GLU A 533 -30.86 29.54 -8.16
CA GLU A 533 -32.21 29.61 -7.55
C GLU A 533 -33.30 30.03 -8.51
N ALA A 534 -32.96 30.58 -9.71
CA ALA A 534 -33.88 30.94 -10.79
C ALA A 534 -34.21 29.75 -11.69
#